data_466a810a0c83e61d20df0948bbf13519
#
_entry.id   466a810a0c83e61d20df0948bbf13519
#
_cell.length_a   1.000
_cell.length_b   1.000
_cell.length_c   1.000
_cell.angle_alpha   90.00
_cell.angle_beta   90.00
_cell.angle_gamma   90.00
#
_symmetry.space_group_name_H-M   'P 1'
#
loop_
_entity.id
_entity.type
_entity.pdbx_description
1 polymer ?
#
loop_
_entity_poly.entity_id
_entity_poly.type
_entity_poly.pdbx_seq_one_letter_code
_entity_poly.pdbx_strand_id
1 'polypeptide(L)'
;MRTRPFFGARLEDRLKKVINRVLKRRGWQESVRPYTGYGTSEQIRVLARIVLQPSKQFGIVQAANALLYRRGWRNFIGFSKADAAASIRIGNTTVPVRADRGGYIDVRIKNPGLAPGWHSVTIQGSDGASAVASVQIIGDDITFGVVSDIDDTILSTWLPRPFLAAWNSFVLTEQARQAIPGMARWYQQMLEANPGSPLIFVSTGAFNTYPMIRRFQKRHGIPHGAMLLTDWGPTNTGWFRSGTDHKRTALRELARDLPNIRWLLVGDDGQHDPELYAEFAELQPAHVLARAIRELSPGEAVLAHGIRLEDGEHRWNPTTAPEFRAPDGDGLADKLRKLDIISF
;
A
#
# COMPACT_ATOMS: atom_id res chain seq x y z
N MET A 1 -4.91 7.57 23.32
CA MET A 1 -4.03 7.22 24.46
C MET A 1 -2.69 6.71 23.95
N ARG A 2 -1.56 7.39 24.20
CA ARG A 2 -0.23 6.89 23.81
C ARG A 2 0.16 5.78 24.79
N THR A 3 0.09 4.52 24.37
CA THR A 3 0.59 3.37 25.15
C THR A 3 2.09 3.52 25.35
N ARG A 4 2.55 3.31 26.61
CA ARG A 4 3.98 3.36 26.94
C ARG A 4 4.73 2.26 26.19
N PRO A 5 5.82 2.58 25.48
CA PRO A 5 6.55 1.60 24.70
C PRO A 5 7.20 0.52 25.58
N PHE A 6 7.15 -0.73 25.11
CA PHE A 6 7.84 -1.88 25.70
C PHE A 6 9.34 -1.62 25.87
N PHE A 7 9.97 -2.23 26.89
CA PHE A 7 11.39 -1.97 27.25
C PHE A 7 12.34 -2.16 26.07
N GLY A 8 12.18 -3.21 25.27
CA GLY A 8 12.99 -3.46 24.06
C GLY A 8 12.87 -2.36 23.01
N ALA A 9 11.71 -1.73 22.88
CA ALA A 9 11.48 -0.63 21.97
C ALA A 9 12.23 0.66 22.39
N ARG A 10 12.42 0.89 23.71
CA ARG A 10 13.21 2.03 24.21
C ARG A 10 14.72 1.86 23.95
N LEU A 11 15.21 0.62 24.05
CA LEU A 11 16.61 0.32 23.76
C LEU A 11 16.89 0.48 22.26
N GLU A 12 15.98 0.01 21.43
CA GLU A 12 16.04 0.19 19.96
C GLU A 12 16.00 1.67 19.55
N ASP A 13 15.15 2.50 20.20
CA ASP A 13 15.09 3.94 19.94
C ASP A 13 16.42 4.64 20.27
N ARG A 14 17.06 4.26 21.38
CA ARG A 14 18.38 4.79 21.74
C ARG A 14 19.43 4.38 20.72
N LEU A 15 19.44 3.11 20.32
CA LEU A 15 20.34 2.59 19.31
C LEU A 15 20.14 3.27 17.96
N LYS A 16 18.88 3.40 17.51
CA LYS A 16 18.53 4.15 16.28
C LYS A 16 19.01 5.61 16.32
N LYS A 17 18.83 6.30 17.45
CA LYS A 17 19.31 7.68 17.60
C LYS A 17 20.84 7.77 17.52
N VAL A 18 21.57 6.82 18.10
CA VAL A 18 23.04 6.76 18.01
C VAL A 18 23.48 6.47 16.58
N ILE A 19 22.88 5.48 15.93
CA ILE A 19 23.15 5.13 14.53
C ILE A 19 22.87 6.32 13.62
N ASN A 20 21.73 6.98 13.76
CA ASN A 20 21.37 8.15 12.98
C ASN A 20 22.39 9.30 13.13
N ARG A 21 22.90 9.52 14.34
CA ARG A 21 23.95 10.53 14.61
C ARG A 21 25.26 10.17 13.93
N VAL A 22 25.68 8.91 13.98
CA VAL A 22 26.89 8.41 13.33
C VAL A 22 26.74 8.49 11.81
N LEU A 23 25.59 8.10 11.25
CA LEU A 23 25.32 8.16 9.82
C LEU A 23 25.36 9.61 9.30
N LYS A 24 24.74 10.56 10.02
CA LYS A 24 24.83 11.99 9.68
C LYS A 24 26.27 12.50 9.67
N ARG A 25 27.08 12.13 10.68
CA ARG A 25 28.50 12.48 10.71
C ARG A 25 29.31 11.88 9.55
N ARG A 26 28.81 10.74 8.98
CA ARG A 26 29.37 10.11 7.79
C ARG A 26 28.77 10.65 6.48
N GLY A 27 28.11 11.80 6.49
CA GLY A 27 27.57 12.44 5.29
C GLY A 27 26.25 11.85 4.76
N TRP A 28 25.54 11.04 5.57
CA TRP A 28 24.20 10.63 5.22
C TRP A 28 23.23 11.80 5.36
N GLN A 29 22.35 11.94 4.37
CA GLN A 29 21.40 13.04 4.27
C GLN A 29 19.98 12.53 4.45
N GLU A 30 19.12 13.40 4.97
CA GLU A 30 17.69 13.16 5.03
C GLU A 30 17.09 13.09 3.63
N SER A 31 16.15 12.18 3.45
CA SER A 31 15.34 12.04 2.24
C SER A 31 13.90 11.79 2.62
N VAL A 32 13.01 12.50 1.97
CA VAL A 32 11.57 12.29 2.08
C VAL A 32 11.12 11.37 0.94
N ARG A 33 10.46 10.27 1.29
CA ARG A 33 9.84 9.34 0.34
C ARG A 33 8.34 9.54 0.37
N PRO A 34 7.76 10.19 -0.64
CA PRO A 34 6.33 10.44 -0.67
C PRO A 34 5.60 9.18 -1.15
N TYR A 35 4.39 8.99 -0.63
CA TYR A 35 3.45 7.98 -1.08
C TYR A 35 2.16 8.65 -1.52
N THR A 36 1.39 7.97 -2.37
CA THR A 36 0.09 8.49 -2.81
C THR A 36 -0.90 8.44 -1.66
N GLY A 37 -1.54 9.58 -1.40
CA GLY A 37 -2.59 9.73 -0.40
C GLY A 37 -3.98 9.85 -1.03
N TYR A 38 -4.98 10.02 -0.17
CA TYR A 38 -6.36 10.29 -0.55
C TYR A 38 -7.03 11.23 0.47
N GLY A 39 -8.17 11.76 0.10
CA GLY A 39 -8.94 12.62 0.99
C GLY A 39 -10.33 12.89 0.47
N THR A 40 -11.07 13.70 1.22
CA THR A 40 -12.42 14.19 0.92
C THR A 40 -12.42 15.72 0.95
N SER A 41 -13.60 16.32 0.80
CA SER A 41 -13.82 17.76 1.04
C SER A 41 -13.40 18.19 2.46
N GLU A 42 -13.40 17.28 3.45
CA GLU A 42 -13.12 17.58 4.85
C GLU A 42 -11.67 17.36 5.25
N GLN A 43 -11.08 16.21 4.87
CA GLN A 43 -9.78 15.78 5.34
C GLN A 43 -8.93 15.10 4.25
N ILE A 44 -7.62 15.20 4.40
CA ILE A 44 -6.63 14.62 3.50
C ILE A 44 -5.72 13.69 4.31
N ARG A 45 -5.60 12.44 3.91
CA ARG A 45 -4.60 11.50 4.44
C ARG A 45 -3.31 11.62 3.62
N VAL A 46 -2.25 12.08 4.27
CA VAL A 46 -0.92 12.24 3.67
C VAL A 46 0.00 11.14 4.18
N LEU A 47 0.63 10.44 3.25
CA LEU A 47 1.50 9.31 3.51
C LEU A 47 2.93 9.62 3.02
N ALA A 48 3.92 9.41 3.87
CA ALA A 48 5.34 9.56 3.52
C ALA A 48 6.25 8.77 4.46
N ARG A 49 7.54 8.70 4.13
CA ARG A 49 8.57 8.19 5.04
C ARG A 49 9.81 9.08 5.01
N ILE A 50 10.38 9.36 6.17
CA ILE A 50 11.65 10.07 6.31
C ILE A 50 12.74 9.04 6.62
N VAL A 51 13.77 9.05 5.78
CA VAL A 51 14.91 8.13 5.88
C VAL A 51 16.23 8.90 5.77
N LEU A 52 17.29 8.33 6.33
CA LEU A 52 18.65 8.74 6.05
C LEU A 52 19.21 7.88 4.91
N GLN A 53 19.83 8.49 3.92
CA GLN A 53 20.46 7.82 2.79
C GLN A 53 21.86 8.41 2.53
N PRO A 54 22.81 7.65 1.92
CA PRO A 54 24.12 8.17 1.57
C PRO A 54 23.99 9.36 0.62
N SER A 55 24.82 10.41 0.81
CA SER A 55 24.87 11.53 -0.13
C SER A 55 25.37 11.04 -1.50
N LYS A 56 24.92 11.70 -2.57
CA LYS A 56 25.31 11.36 -3.95
C LYS A 56 26.81 11.52 -4.23
N GLN A 57 27.56 12.19 -3.35
CA GLN A 57 28.98 12.56 -3.54
C GLN A 57 30.01 11.46 -3.17
N PHE A 58 29.57 10.32 -2.62
CA PHE A 58 30.47 9.21 -2.33
C PHE A 58 30.84 8.44 -3.62
N GLY A 59 31.82 8.94 -4.36
CA GLY A 59 32.22 8.45 -5.69
C GLY A 59 32.72 7.00 -5.76
N ILE A 60 33.29 6.42 -4.70
CA ILE A 60 33.73 5.02 -4.66
C ILE A 60 32.55 4.05 -4.57
N VAL A 61 31.43 4.50 -4.03
CA VAL A 61 30.16 3.77 -3.99
C VAL A 61 29.46 3.76 -5.37
N GLN A 62 29.89 4.61 -6.34
CA GLN A 62 29.19 4.70 -7.63
C GLN A 62 29.41 3.46 -8.52
N ALA A 63 30.57 2.83 -8.55
CA ALA A 63 30.82 1.65 -9.38
C ALA A 63 30.13 0.38 -8.80
N ALA A 64 30.23 0.17 -7.47
CA ALA A 64 29.48 -0.86 -6.77
C ALA A 64 27.97 -0.57 -6.75
N ASN A 65 27.59 0.72 -6.64
CA ASN A 65 26.21 1.18 -6.71
C ASN A 65 25.60 1.05 -8.12
N ALA A 66 26.34 1.15 -9.21
CA ALA A 66 25.78 0.98 -10.56
C ALA A 66 25.20 -0.45 -10.74
N LEU A 67 25.87 -1.46 -10.19
CA LEU A 67 25.35 -2.83 -10.14
C LEU A 67 24.17 -2.99 -9.15
N LEU A 68 24.24 -2.33 -8.00
CA LEU A 68 23.19 -2.30 -6.99
C LEU A 68 22.02 -1.40 -7.42
N TYR A 69 22.25 -0.36 -8.22
CA TYR A 69 21.21 0.49 -8.81
C TYR A 69 20.33 -0.25 -9.78
N ARG A 70 20.89 -1.11 -10.62
CA ARG A 70 20.15 -1.99 -11.53
C ARG A 70 19.24 -2.97 -10.79
N ARG A 71 19.51 -3.26 -9.51
CA ARG A 71 18.80 -4.27 -8.71
C ARG A 71 17.81 -3.69 -7.69
N GLY A 72 17.49 -2.39 -7.73
CA GLY A 72 16.49 -1.78 -6.83
C GLY A 72 16.89 -1.69 -5.34
N TRP A 73 18.09 -2.11 -4.94
CA TRP A 73 18.57 -2.17 -3.56
C TRP A 73 18.57 -0.83 -2.83
N ARG A 74 18.65 0.29 -3.56
CA ARG A 74 18.64 1.62 -2.93
C ARG A 74 17.36 1.96 -2.19
N ASN A 75 16.25 1.35 -2.58
CA ASN A 75 14.98 1.55 -1.90
C ASN A 75 14.97 0.88 -0.52
N PHE A 76 15.88 -0.09 -0.31
CA PHE A 76 16.06 -0.80 0.96
C PHE A 76 17.19 -0.21 1.81
N ILE A 77 18.14 0.56 1.23
CA ILE A 77 19.21 1.23 1.97
C ILE A 77 18.67 2.59 2.43
N GLY A 78 17.97 2.60 3.54
CA GLY A 78 17.54 3.80 4.21
C GLY A 78 17.31 3.48 5.67
N PHE A 79 18.05 4.11 6.55
CA PHE A 79 17.77 4.03 7.98
C PHE A 79 16.60 4.95 8.30
N SER A 80 15.57 4.43 8.96
CA SER A 80 14.43 5.22 9.40
C SER A 80 14.87 6.34 10.33
N LYS A 81 14.39 7.55 10.10
CA LYS A 81 14.59 8.68 11.01
C LYS A 81 13.38 8.77 11.95
N ALA A 82 13.49 8.07 13.09
CA ALA A 82 12.46 8.10 14.12
C ALA A 82 12.21 9.53 14.64
N ASP A 83 10.94 9.83 14.94
CA ASP A 83 10.50 11.11 15.51
C ASP A 83 10.91 12.35 14.68
N ALA A 84 11.21 12.17 13.39
CA ALA A 84 11.64 13.25 12.52
C ALA A 84 10.57 14.35 12.45
N ALA A 85 10.97 15.60 12.69
CA ALA A 85 10.12 16.74 12.43
C ALA A 85 10.01 16.97 10.92
N ALA A 86 8.82 17.30 10.46
CA ALA A 86 8.54 17.65 9.07
C ALA A 86 7.39 18.64 9.00
N SER A 87 7.17 19.18 7.82
CA SER A 87 5.98 19.99 7.53
C SER A 87 5.34 19.51 6.22
N ILE A 88 4.03 19.62 6.14
CA ILE A 88 3.25 19.31 4.95
C ILE A 88 2.63 20.63 4.47
N ARG A 89 2.94 21.00 3.23
CA ARG A 89 2.38 22.19 2.58
C ARG A 89 1.33 21.78 1.55
N ILE A 90 0.13 22.33 1.73
CA ILE A 90 -1.04 22.10 0.88
C ILE A 90 -1.56 23.49 0.46
N GLY A 91 -1.35 23.87 -0.80
CA GLY A 91 -1.59 25.25 -1.24
C GLY A 91 -0.79 26.25 -0.38
N ASN A 92 -1.49 27.17 0.27
CA ASN A 92 -0.90 28.17 1.15
C ASN A 92 -0.84 27.73 2.63
N THR A 93 -1.37 26.56 2.97
CA THR A 93 -1.39 26.04 4.34
C THR A 93 -0.18 25.14 4.60
N THR A 94 0.52 25.36 5.72
CA THR A 94 1.62 24.51 6.17
C THR A 94 1.30 23.94 7.54
N VAL A 95 1.35 22.62 7.66
CA VAL A 95 1.03 21.86 8.87
C VAL A 95 2.29 21.19 9.40
N PRO A 96 2.74 21.46 10.63
CA PRO A 96 3.84 20.73 11.24
C PRO A 96 3.41 19.32 11.62
N VAL A 97 4.25 18.34 11.32
CA VAL A 97 4.00 16.92 11.60
C VAL A 97 5.26 16.25 12.17
N ARG A 98 5.10 15.06 12.74
CA ARG A 98 6.21 14.21 13.16
C ARG A 98 6.04 12.82 12.60
N ALA A 99 7.14 12.27 12.09
CA ALA A 99 7.21 10.87 11.74
C ALA A 99 7.14 9.99 13.00
N ASP A 100 6.67 8.76 12.82
CA ASP A 100 6.68 7.75 13.86
C ASP A 100 8.09 7.14 14.07
N ARG A 101 8.20 6.04 14.84
CA ARG A 101 9.45 5.30 15.09
C ARG A 101 10.06 4.67 13.85
N GLY A 102 9.22 4.31 12.86
CA GLY A 102 9.62 3.77 11.57
C GLY A 102 10.02 4.87 10.57
N GLY A 103 9.92 6.15 10.98
CA GLY A 103 10.11 7.30 10.10
C GLY A 103 8.89 7.58 9.20
N TYR A 104 7.75 6.92 9.44
CA TYR A 104 6.53 7.11 8.64
C TYR A 104 5.74 8.33 9.09
N ILE A 105 5.16 9.00 8.12
CA ILE A 105 4.14 10.02 8.28
C ILE A 105 2.87 9.43 7.70
N ASP A 106 1.87 9.22 8.55
CA ASP A 106 0.50 8.84 8.21
C ASP A 106 -0.41 9.73 9.03
N VAL A 107 -0.83 10.82 8.42
CA VAL A 107 -1.58 11.88 9.12
C VAL A 107 -2.80 12.28 8.32
N ARG A 108 -3.87 12.60 9.04
CA ARG A 108 -5.08 13.20 8.49
C ARG A 108 -5.07 14.69 8.82
N ILE A 109 -5.15 15.52 7.79
CA ILE A 109 -5.09 16.98 7.86
C ILE A 109 -6.41 17.51 7.31
N LYS A 110 -6.94 18.57 7.92
CA LYS A 110 -8.13 19.25 7.38
C LYS A 110 -7.84 19.71 5.94
N ASN A 111 -8.77 19.46 5.03
CA ASN A 111 -8.66 19.95 3.66
C ASN A 111 -8.75 21.49 3.66
N PRO A 112 -7.74 22.21 3.14
CA PRO A 112 -7.77 23.66 3.10
C PRO A 112 -8.62 24.23 1.95
N GLY A 113 -9.43 23.40 1.28
CA GLY A 113 -10.28 23.80 0.16
C GLY A 113 -9.84 23.25 -1.19
N LEU A 114 -9.11 22.11 -1.23
CA LEU A 114 -8.84 21.41 -2.49
C LEU A 114 -10.14 20.82 -3.03
N ALA A 115 -10.43 21.09 -4.30
CA ALA A 115 -11.55 20.51 -5.03
C ALA A 115 -11.34 19.00 -5.31
N PRO A 116 -12.40 18.24 -5.69
CA PRO A 116 -12.24 16.86 -6.16
C PRO A 116 -11.24 16.75 -7.31
N GLY A 117 -10.46 15.65 -7.30
CA GLY A 117 -9.44 15.38 -8.31
C GLY A 117 -8.05 15.15 -7.73
N TRP A 118 -7.05 15.10 -8.61
CA TRP A 118 -5.66 14.86 -8.24
C TRP A 118 -4.92 16.15 -7.89
N HIS A 119 -4.28 16.18 -6.74
CA HIS A 119 -3.51 17.32 -6.23
C HIS A 119 -2.10 16.90 -5.83
N SER A 120 -1.23 17.91 -5.71
CA SER A 120 0.15 17.74 -5.22
C SER A 120 0.29 18.39 -3.86
N VAL A 121 0.87 17.65 -2.91
CA VAL A 121 1.24 18.18 -1.58
C VAL A 121 2.75 18.08 -1.40
N THR A 122 3.37 19.10 -0.83
CA THR A 122 4.82 19.11 -0.58
C THR A 122 5.08 18.70 0.86
N ILE A 123 5.96 17.72 1.04
CA ILE A 123 6.43 17.27 2.35
C ILE A 123 7.87 17.70 2.50
N GLN A 124 8.17 18.46 3.54
CA GLN A 124 9.51 19.00 3.82
C GLN A 124 10.01 18.44 5.16
N GLY A 125 11.15 17.82 5.13
CA GLY A 125 11.85 17.34 6.31
C GLY A 125 12.65 18.43 7.02
N SER A 126 13.15 18.12 8.21
CA SER A 126 13.86 19.07 9.08
C SER A 126 15.20 19.56 8.51
N ASP A 127 15.85 18.76 7.66
CA ASP A 127 17.16 19.08 7.09
C ASP A 127 17.04 19.73 5.69
N GLY A 128 15.85 20.23 5.32
CA GLY A 128 15.59 20.87 4.03
C GLY A 128 15.24 19.90 2.88
N ALA A 129 15.32 18.59 3.09
CA ALA A 129 14.87 17.61 2.10
C ALA A 129 13.37 17.78 1.85
N SER A 130 12.96 17.78 0.58
CA SER A 130 11.55 17.91 0.21
C SER A 130 11.16 16.92 -0.87
N ALA A 131 9.90 16.54 -0.90
CA ALA A 131 9.31 15.72 -1.95
C ALA A 131 7.83 16.06 -2.14
N VAL A 132 7.32 15.77 -3.33
CA VAL A 132 5.92 15.98 -3.69
C VAL A 132 5.19 14.65 -3.68
N ALA A 133 4.10 14.56 -2.92
CA ALA A 133 3.16 13.45 -2.92
C ALA A 133 1.94 13.79 -3.76
N SER A 134 1.39 12.81 -4.46
CA SER A 134 0.07 12.91 -5.10
C SER A 134 -1.02 12.55 -4.09
N VAL A 135 -2.13 13.28 -4.11
CA VAL A 135 -3.32 13.01 -3.30
C VAL A 135 -4.55 13.11 -4.18
N GLN A 136 -5.43 12.12 -4.12
CA GLN A 136 -6.74 12.17 -4.77
C GLN A 136 -7.78 12.67 -3.77
N ILE A 137 -8.43 13.78 -4.08
CA ILE A 137 -9.60 14.26 -3.33
C ILE A 137 -10.83 13.66 -3.99
N ILE A 138 -11.55 12.85 -3.25
CA ILE A 138 -12.77 12.16 -3.68
C ILE A 138 -13.95 13.10 -3.41
N GLY A 139 -14.78 13.32 -4.44
CA GLY A 139 -16.00 14.12 -4.33
C GLY A 139 -17.04 13.47 -3.44
N ASP A 140 -17.87 14.28 -2.79
CA ASP A 140 -18.90 13.78 -1.89
C ASP A 140 -20.06 13.07 -2.63
N ASP A 141 -20.14 13.26 -3.94
CA ASP A 141 -21.07 12.62 -4.88
C ASP A 141 -20.59 11.23 -5.35
N ILE A 142 -19.34 10.88 -5.09
CA ILE A 142 -18.76 9.59 -5.50
C ILE A 142 -19.21 8.50 -4.53
N THR A 143 -19.83 7.47 -5.06
CA THR A 143 -20.38 6.35 -4.28
C THR A 143 -19.74 4.99 -4.59
N PHE A 144 -18.88 4.93 -5.62
CA PHE A 144 -18.17 3.72 -6.03
C PHE A 144 -16.66 3.87 -5.84
N GLY A 145 -15.99 2.77 -5.48
CA GLY A 145 -14.55 2.68 -5.43
C GLY A 145 -14.06 1.24 -5.49
N VAL A 146 -12.78 1.07 -5.80
CA VAL A 146 -12.13 -0.24 -5.87
C VAL A 146 -11.05 -0.33 -4.80
N VAL A 147 -11.10 -1.39 -3.99
CA VAL A 147 -9.98 -1.83 -3.15
C VAL A 147 -9.39 -3.08 -3.79
N SER A 148 -8.10 -3.07 -4.06
CA SER A 148 -7.39 -4.19 -4.67
C SER A 148 -6.22 -4.64 -3.82
N ASP A 149 -6.05 -5.95 -3.67
CA ASP A 149 -4.75 -6.50 -3.28
C ASP A 149 -3.74 -6.33 -4.42
N ILE A 150 -2.47 -6.63 -4.14
CA ILE A 150 -1.36 -6.46 -5.08
C ILE A 150 -0.78 -7.80 -5.50
N ASP A 151 -0.28 -8.58 -4.53
CA ASP A 151 0.43 -9.82 -4.78
C ASP A 151 -0.55 -10.92 -5.21
N ASP A 152 -0.26 -11.60 -6.30
CA ASP A 152 -1.11 -12.61 -6.94
C ASP A 152 -2.50 -12.10 -7.40
N THR A 153 -2.78 -10.81 -7.25
CA THR A 153 -3.99 -10.14 -7.75
C THR A 153 -3.71 -9.30 -9.00
N ILE A 154 -2.74 -8.38 -8.95
CA ILE A 154 -2.36 -7.56 -10.13
C ILE A 154 -1.01 -7.97 -10.72
N LEU A 155 -0.18 -8.63 -9.92
CA LEU A 155 1.11 -9.17 -10.34
C LEU A 155 1.27 -10.60 -9.82
N SER A 156 1.78 -11.49 -10.65
CA SER A 156 2.09 -12.86 -10.26
C SER A 156 3.49 -12.93 -9.65
N THR A 157 3.59 -13.55 -8.49
CA THR A 157 4.84 -13.82 -7.78
C THR A 157 5.17 -15.30 -7.84
N TRP A 158 5.85 -15.76 -8.87
CA TRP A 158 6.31 -17.14 -9.02
C TRP A 158 7.39 -17.54 -7.98
N LEU A 159 7.22 -17.18 -6.70
CA LEU A 159 8.20 -17.48 -5.63
C LEU A 159 7.53 -18.24 -4.48
N PRO A 160 8.17 -19.35 -4.01
CA PRO A 160 7.69 -20.08 -2.83
C PRO A 160 7.66 -19.19 -1.58
N ARG A 161 6.61 -19.29 -0.76
CA ARG A 161 6.40 -18.52 0.49
C ARG A 161 7.58 -18.48 1.47
N PRO A 162 8.41 -19.53 1.67
CA PRO A 162 9.57 -19.43 2.55
C PRO A 162 10.54 -18.32 2.15
N PHE A 163 10.51 -17.92 0.87
CA PHE A 163 11.32 -16.83 0.34
C PHE A 163 10.66 -15.45 0.49
N LEU A 164 9.39 -15.36 0.91
CA LEU A 164 8.76 -14.08 1.25
C LEU A 164 9.43 -13.41 2.47
N ALA A 165 9.98 -14.19 3.41
CA ALA A 165 10.84 -13.66 4.47
C ALA A 165 12.19 -13.15 3.92
N ALA A 166 12.69 -13.76 2.86
CA ALA A 166 13.82 -13.27 2.06
C ALA A 166 13.41 -12.20 1.02
N TRP A 167 12.11 -11.88 0.89
CA TRP A 167 11.58 -10.85 0.00
C TRP A 167 12.29 -9.49 0.17
N ASN A 168 12.67 -9.14 1.38
CA ASN A 168 13.52 -7.99 1.65
C ASN A 168 14.92 -8.10 1.05
N SER A 169 15.38 -9.31 0.74
CA SER A 169 16.69 -9.60 0.15
C SER A 169 16.62 -9.90 -1.35
N PHE A 170 15.44 -10.30 -1.86
CA PHE A 170 15.21 -10.70 -3.25
C PHE A 170 14.40 -9.65 -4.02
N VAL A 171 14.90 -8.43 -4.08
CA VAL A 171 14.58 -7.50 -5.18
C VAL A 171 15.24 -8.01 -6.47
N LEU A 172 15.21 -9.32 -6.66
CA LEU A 172 15.73 -9.95 -7.84
C LEU A 172 14.67 -9.86 -8.94
N THR A 173 14.94 -8.94 -9.84
CA THR A 173 14.38 -8.74 -11.17
C THR A 173 12.89 -8.38 -11.20
N GLU A 174 12.62 -7.09 -11.40
CA GLU A 174 11.34 -6.57 -11.94
C GLU A 174 10.88 -7.38 -13.18
N GLN A 175 11.79 -8.06 -13.85
CA GLN A 175 11.56 -8.88 -15.03
C GLN A 175 10.90 -10.24 -14.75
N ALA A 176 10.96 -10.74 -13.51
CA ALA A 176 10.36 -12.02 -13.14
C ALA A 176 8.87 -11.90 -12.74
N ARG A 177 8.34 -10.67 -12.65
CA ARG A 177 6.94 -10.42 -12.30
C ARG A 177 6.12 -10.20 -13.55
N GLN A 178 5.08 -11.00 -13.70
CA GLN A 178 4.13 -10.86 -14.80
C GLN A 178 2.87 -10.17 -14.31
N ALA A 179 2.32 -9.30 -15.15
CA ALA A 179 1.00 -8.74 -14.88
C ALA A 179 -0.07 -9.81 -15.10
N ILE A 180 -1.05 -9.86 -14.21
CA ILE A 180 -2.21 -10.72 -14.40
C ILE A 180 -3.00 -10.21 -15.61
N PRO A 181 -3.31 -11.08 -16.59
CA PRO A 181 -4.02 -10.70 -17.80
C PRO A 181 -5.36 -10.00 -17.48
N GLY A 182 -5.72 -9.03 -18.28
CA GLY A 182 -7.00 -8.33 -18.17
C GLY A 182 -7.13 -7.33 -17.02
N MET A 183 -6.38 -7.45 -15.91
CA MET A 183 -6.58 -6.62 -14.71
C MET A 183 -6.41 -5.12 -14.97
N ALA A 184 -5.36 -4.72 -15.70
CA ALA A 184 -5.14 -3.31 -16.02
C ALA A 184 -6.29 -2.72 -16.83
N ARG A 185 -6.73 -3.43 -17.88
CA ARG A 185 -7.86 -3.04 -18.73
C ARG A 185 -9.16 -2.95 -17.93
N TRP A 186 -9.43 -3.93 -17.10
CA TRP A 186 -10.63 -3.96 -16.27
C TRP A 186 -10.69 -2.76 -15.31
N TYR A 187 -9.60 -2.45 -14.62
CA TYR A 187 -9.54 -1.26 -13.75
C TYR A 187 -9.70 0.04 -14.53
N GLN A 188 -9.07 0.16 -15.72
CA GLN A 188 -9.24 1.33 -16.58
C GLN A 188 -10.72 1.52 -16.97
N GLN A 189 -11.37 0.47 -17.45
CA GLN A 189 -12.79 0.52 -17.85
C GLN A 189 -13.69 0.95 -16.68
N MET A 190 -13.50 0.38 -15.49
CA MET A 190 -14.28 0.75 -14.30
C MET A 190 -14.10 2.23 -13.93
N LEU A 191 -12.86 2.74 -13.97
CA LEU A 191 -12.59 4.13 -13.62
C LEU A 191 -13.01 5.11 -14.71
N GLU A 192 -12.97 4.72 -15.96
CA GLU A 192 -13.49 5.52 -17.09
C GLU A 192 -15.01 5.65 -17.04
N ALA A 193 -15.70 4.56 -16.70
CA ALA A 193 -17.15 4.57 -16.53
C ALA A 193 -17.63 5.27 -15.25
N ASN A 194 -16.75 5.37 -14.24
CA ASN A 194 -17.05 5.99 -12.96
C ASN A 194 -15.99 7.05 -12.62
N PRO A 195 -16.00 8.22 -13.30
CA PRO A 195 -14.99 9.25 -13.11
C PRO A 195 -14.95 9.74 -11.66
N GLY A 196 -13.74 9.98 -11.13
CA GLY A 196 -13.54 10.41 -9.75
C GLY A 196 -13.45 9.28 -8.72
N SER A 197 -13.86 8.06 -9.09
CA SER A 197 -13.79 6.89 -8.20
C SER A 197 -12.36 6.58 -7.76
N PRO A 198 -12.15 6.28 -6.47
CA PRO A 198 -10.83 5.88 -5.99
C PRO A 198 -10.50 4.42 -6.33
N LEU A 199 -9.23 4.19 -6.68
CA LEU A 199 -8.59 2.88 -6.67
C LEU A 199 -7.55 2.86 -5.57
N ILE A 200 -7.74 2.00 -4.58
CA ILE A 200 -6.85 1.89 -3.42
C ILE A 200 -6.29 0.48 -3.32
N PHE A 201 -4.97 0.39 -3.28
CA PHE A 201 -4.28 -0.89 -3.11
C PHE A 201 -4.00 -1.14 -1.63
N VAL A 202 -4.33 -2.33 -1.14
CA VAL A 202 -4.09 -2.75 0.23
C VAL A 202 -3.31 -4.05 0.22
N SER A 203 -2.05 -4.03 0.65
CA SER A 203 -1.18 -5.21 0.62
C SER A 203 -0.43 -5.40 1.93
N THR A 204 -0.09 -6.63 2.25
CA THR A 204 0.81 -7.00 3.35
C THR A 204 2.27 -6.69 3.05
N GLY A 205 2.59 -6.27 1.83
CA GLY A 205 3.92 -5.84 1.41
C GLY A 205 4.38 -4.59 2.15
N ALA A 206 5.69 -4.46 2.34
CA ALA A 206 6.26 -3.33 3.06
C ALA A 206 6.39 -2.07 2.17
N PHE A 207 6.31 -0.88 2.76
CA PHE A 207 6.45 0.40 2.06
C PHE A 207 7.76 0.58 1.27
N ASN A 208 8.81 -0.18 1.57
CA ASN A 208 10.04 -0.18 0.78
C ASN A 208 9.86 -0.77 -0.62
N THR A 209 8.79 -1.56 -0.87
CA THR A 209 8.44 -2.10 -2.19
C THR A 209 7.67 -1.10 -3.05
N TYR A 210 7.13 -0.02 -2.46
CA TYR A 210 6.32 0.99 -3.14
C TYR A 210 6.92 1.49 -4.47
N PRO A 211 8.20 1.90 -4.56
CA PRO A 211 8.74 2.42 -5.82
C PRO A 211 8.77 1.36 -6.93
N MET A 212 8.97 0.10 -6.58
CA MET A 212 8.96 -1.01 -7.52
C MET A 212 7.54 -1.28 -8.02
N ILE A 213 6.56 -1.35 -7.10
CA ILE A 213 5.14 -1.54 -7.48
C ILE A 213 4.68 -0.40 -8.38
N ARG A 214 5.05 0.85 -8.07
CA ARG A 214 4.71 2.02 -8.92
C ARG A 214 5.28 1.92 -10.33
N ARG A 215 6.54 1.49 -10.49
CA ARG A 215 7.14 1.26 -11.81
C ARG A 215 6.45 0.12 -12.55
N PHE A 216 6.10 -0.95 -11.84
CA PHE A 216 5.34 -2.07 -12.40
C PHE A 216 3.96 -1.61 -12.90
N GLN A 217 3.18 -0.91 -12.09
CA GLN A 217 1.88 -0.35 -12.48
C GLN A 217 1.99 0.53 -13.74
N LYS A 218 2.96 1.46 -13.75
CA LYS A 218 3.18 2.33 -14.91
C LYS A 218 3.54 1.55 -16.18
N ARG A 219 4.36 0.50 -16.05
CA ARG A 219 4.77 -0.35 -17.19
C ARG A 219 3.60 -1.14 -17.77
N HIS A 220 2.71 -1.62 -16.93
CA HIS A 220 1.62 -2.49 -17.32
C HIS A 220 0.26 -1.78 -17.45
N GLY A 221 0.25 -0.44 -17.39
CA GLY A 221 -0.97 0.35 -17.57
C GLY A 221 -1.98 0.22 -16.42
N ILE A 222 -1.56 -0.26 -15.24
CA ILE A 222 -2.44 -0.31 -14.07
C ILE A 222 -2.65 1.12 -13.55
N PRO A 223 -3.91 1.56 -13.35
CA PRO A 223 -4.21 2.92 -12.95
C PRO A 223 -3.54 3.34 -11.65
N HIS A 224 -3.32 4.63 -11.51
CA HIS A 224 -2.74 5.23 -10.32
C HIS A 224 -3.73 5.23 -9.16
N GLY A 225 -3.26 4.81 -7.97
CA GLY A 225 -4.06 4.81 -6.76
C GLY A 225 -3.20 4.91 -5.50
N ALA A 226 -3.84 5.19 -4.37
CA ALA A 226 -3.18 5.13 -3.08
C ALA A 226 -2.79 3.68 -2.74
N MET A 227 -1.68 3.52 -1.99
CA MET A 227 -1.24 2.19 -1.54
C MET A 227 -1.10 2.20 -0.03
N LEU A 228 -1.88 1.36 0.63
CA LEU A 228 -1.81 1.10 2.06
C LEU A 228 -0.99 -0.17 2.29
N LEU A 229 0.30 0.03 2.52
CA LEU A 229 1.28 -1.05 2.71
C LEU A 229 1.63 -1.19 4.19
N THR A 230 2.29 -2.28 4.57
CA THR A 230 2.67 -2.50 5.96
C THR A 230 3.97 -1.78 6.31
N ASP A 231 4.11 -1.45 7.59
CA ASP A 231 5.41 -1.15 8.20
C ASP A 231 5.98 -2.43 8.82
N TRP A 232 7.07 -2.92 8.24
CA TRP A 232 7.81 -4.04 8.82
C TRP A 232 8.76 -3.52 9.89
N GLY A 233 8.29 -3.48 11.13
CA GLY A 233 9.07 -3.06 12.27
C GLY A 233 8.35 -3.30 13.58
N PRO A 234 9.07 -3.24 14.72
CA PRO A 234 8.45 -3.41 16.03
C PRO A 234 7.44 -2.29 16.27
N THR A 235 6.22 -2.69 16.61
CA THR A 235 5.13 -1.79 16.99
C THR A 235 5.20 -1.46 18.48
N ASN A 236 4.38 -0.52 18.96
CA ASN A 236 4.26 -0.23 20.40
C ASN A 236 3.71 -1.40 21.21
N THR A 237 3.04 -2.35 20.55
CA THR A 237 2.32 -3.48 21.19
C THR A 237 2.90 -4.85 20.84
N GLY A 238 3.89 -4.96 19.92
CA GLY A 238 4.48 -6.23 19.53
C GLY A 238 5.61 -6.10 18.51
N TRP A 239 6.27 -7.22 18.20
CA TRP A 239 7.39 -7.26 17.25
C TRP A 239 6.96 -7.19 15.78
N PHE A 240 5.73 -7.62 15.47
CA PHE A 240 5.18 -7.59 14.10
C PHE A 240 3.66 -7.38 14.15
N ARG A 241 3.11 -6.60 13.21
CA ARG A 241 1.68 -6.67 12.89
C ARG A 241 1.45 -7.89 12.01
N SER A 242 0.38 -8.65 12.26
CA SER A 242 -0.02 -9.68 11.30
C SER A 242 -0.49 -9.00 10.00
N GLY A 243 -0.17 -9.58 8.85
CA GLY A 243 -0.60 -9.03 7.56
C GLY A 243 -2.13 -8.92 7.46
N THR A 244 -2.84 -9.90 8.03
CA THR A 244 -4.31 -9.91 8.12
C THR A 244 -4.87 -8.75 8.95
N ASP A 245 -4.26 -8.42 10.10
CA ASP A 245 -4.69 -7.28 10.93
C ASP A 245 -4.46 -5.94 10.24
N HIS A 246 -3.42 -5.84 9.39
CA HIS A 246 -3.20 -4.66 8.58
C HIS A 246 -4.34 -4.47 7.57
N LYS A 247 -4.70 -5.52 6.79
CA LYS A 247 -5.80 -5.45 5.81
C LYS A 247 -7.13 -5.12 6.51
N ARG A 248 -7.46 -5.78 7.64
CA ARG A 248 -8.66 -5.45 8.44
C ARG A 248 -8.69 -3.98 8.87
N THR A 249 -7.56 -3.48 9.36
CA THR A 249 -7.46 -2.09 9.80
C THR A 249 -7.63 -1.13 8.63
N ALA A 250 -6.98 -1.40 7.49
CA ALA A 250 -7.07 -0.58 6.29
C ALA A 250 -8.52 -0.49 5.77
N LEU A 251 -9.23 -1.62 5.67
CA LEU A 251 -10.63 -1.65 5.23
C LEU A 251 -11.55 -0.84 6.17
N ARG A 252 -11.38 -0.98 7.50
CA ARG A 252 -12.15 -0.20 8.48
C ARG A 252 -11.84 1.30 8.40
N GLU A 253 -10.58 1.65 8.17
CA GLU A 253 -10.16 3.04 7.97
C GLU A 253 -10.75 3.62 6.69
N LEU A 254 -10.79 2.87 5.60
CA LEU A 254 -11.42 3.29 4.34
C LEU A 254 -12.92 3.53 4.49
N ALA A 255 -13.64 2.65 5.18
CA ALA A 255 -15.07 2.86 5.47
C ALA A 255 -15.32 4.12 6.30
N ARG A 256 -14.45 4.40 7.27
CA ARG A 256 -14.54 5.62 8.09
C ARG A 256 -14.17 6.88 7.33
N ASP A 257 -13.06 6.84 6.56
CA ASP A 257 -12.49 8.01 5.90
C ASP A 257 -13.27 8.38 4.61
N LEU A 258 -13.97 7.41 4.01
CA LEU A 258 -14.76 7.52 2.77
C LEU A 258 -16.15 6.89 2.96
N PRO A 259 -17.01 7.46 3.81
CA PRO A 259 -18.24 6.83 4.26
C PRO A 259 -19.31 6.67 3.15
N ASN A 260 -19.22 7.43 2.07
CA ASN A 260 -20.16 7.36 0.95
C ASN A 260 -19.81 6.25 -0.06
N ILE A 261 -18.62 5.67 0.03
CA ILE A 261 -18.12 4.72 -0.96
C ILE A 261 -18.59 3.29 -0.64
N ARG A 262 -19.13 2.64 -1.65
CA ARG A 262 -19.31 1.18 -1.70
C ARG A 262 -18.17 0.57 -2.51
N TRP A 263 -17.45 -0.34 -1.90
CA TRP A 263 -16.22 -0.90 -2.45
C TRP A 263 -16.46 -2.18 -3.23
N LEU A 264 -15.91 -2.25 -4.43
CA LEU A 264 -15.56 -3.52 -5.06
C LEU A 264 -14.24 -3.99 -4.46
N LEU A 265 -14.27 -5.11 -3.75
CA LEU A 265 -13.10 -5.71 -3.10
C LEU A 265 -12.50 -6.75 -4.04
N VAL A 266 -11.25 -6.54 -4.46
CA VAL A 266 -10.56 -7.39 -5.43
C VAL A 266 -9.33 -8.02 -4.76
N GLY A 267 -9.25 -9.34 -4.77
CA GLY A 267 -8.17 -10.11 -4.16
C GLY A 267 -7.96 -11.46 -4.86
N ASP A 268 -7.17 -12.32 -4.26
CA ASP A 268 -6.87 -13.67 -4.73
C ASP A 268 -7.27 -14.73 -3.70
N ASP A 269 -7.37 -15.99 -4.13
CA ASP A 269 -7.64 -17.13 -3.26
C ASP A 269 -6.37 -17.81 -2.71
N GLY A 270 -5.21 -17.27 -3.04
CA GLY A 270 -3.90 -17.73 -2.54
C GLY A 270 -3.56 -17.21 -1.16
N GLN A 271 -4.32 -16.25 -0.63
CA GLN A 271 -4.12 -15.67 0.70
C GLN A 271 -5.45 -15.65 1.47
N HIS A 272 -5.55 -14.77 2.48
CA HIS A 272 -6.74 -14.68 3.34
C HIS A 272 -7.78 -13.66 2.82
N ASP A 273 -7.71 -13.26 1.54
CA ASP A 273 -8.61 -12.22 1.00
C ASP A 273 -10.08 -12.65 1.00
N PRO A 274 -10.45 -13.88 0.60
CA PRO A 274 -11.83 -14.30 0.65
C PRO A 274 -12.46 -14.19 2.04
N GLU A 275 -11.74 -14.65 3.08
CA GLU A 275 -12.18 -14.60 4.47
C GLU A 275 -12.24 -13.16 5.00
N LEU A 276 -11.20 -12.36 4.74
CA LEU A 276 -11.13 -10.96 5.18
C LEU A 276 -12.21 -10.10 4.55
N TYR A 277 -12.48 -10.30 3.26
CA TYR A 277 -13.50 -9.56 2.55
C TYR A 277 -14.92 -10.00 2.93
N ALA A 278 -15.13 -11.29 3.24
CA ALA A 278 -16.37 -11.79 3.80
C ALA A 278 -16.61 -11.19 5.19
N GLU A 279 -15.63 -11.26 6.09
CA GLU A 279 -15.71 -10.63 7.42
C GLU A 279 -16.05 -9.14 7.33
N PHE A 280 -15.39 -8.41 6.42
CA PHE A 280 -15.64 -6.99 6.24
C PHE A 280 -17.05 -6.72 5.69
N ALA A 281 -17.53 -7.53 4.74
CA ALA A 281 -18.88 -7.43 4.19
C ALA A 281 -19.97 -7.70 5.22
N GLU A 282 -19.75 -8.61 6.17
CA GLU A 282 -20.67 -8.87 7.29
C GLU A 282 -20.68 -7.72 8.30
N LEU A 283 -19.50 -7.19 8.64
CA LEU A 283 -19.38 -6.12 9.64
C LEU A 283 -19.79 -4.75 9.11
N GLN A 284 -19.64 -4.52 7.80
CA GLN A 284 -19.84 -3.23 7.13
C GLN A 284 -20.60 -3.40 5.79
N PRO A 285 -21.81 -3.99 5.78
CA PRO A 285 -22.53 -4.34 4.55
C PRO A 285 -22.85 -3.13 3.66
N ALA A 286 -23.03 -1.95 4.26
CA ALA A 286 -23.27 -0.71 3.52
C ALA A 286 -22.05 -0.27 2.68
N HIS A 287 -20.85 -0.73 3.02
CA HIS A 287 -19.61 -0.34 2.36
C HIS A 287 -19.09 -1.37 1.35
N VAL A 288 -19.75 -2.51 1.16
CA VAL A 288 -19.32 -3.52 0.20
C VAL A 288 -20.33 -3.65 -0.93
N LEU A 289 -19.85 -3.46 -2.15
CA LEU A 289 -20.66 -3.64 -3.36
C LEU A 289 -20.62 -5.10 -3.81
N ALA A 290 -19.43 -5.66 -3.94
CA ALA A 290 -19.17 -7.03 -4.33
C ALA A 290 -17.74 -7.44 -3.97
N ARG A 291 -17.47 -8.75 -4.04
CA ARG A 291 -16.15 -9.37 -3.83
C ARG A 291 -15.73 -10.09 -5.11
N ALA A 292 -14.60 -9.70 -5.67
CA ALA A 292 -14.01 -10.27 -6.87
C ALA A 292 -12.74 -11.03 -6.49
N ILE A 293 -12.73 -12.33 -6.62
CA ILE A 293 -11.62 -13.19 -6.21
C ILE A 293 -10.96 -13.82 -7.43
N ARG A 294 -9.68 -13.54 -7.60
CA ARG A 294 -8.88 -14.22 -8.60
C ARG A 294 -8.57 -15.63 -8.14
N GLU A 295 -8.88 -16.61 -8.96
CA GLU A 295 -8.54 -18.01 -8.75
C GLU A 295 -7.11 -18.28 -9.24
N LEU A 296 -6.24 -18.77 -8.35
CA LEU A 296 -4.89 -19.16 -8.70
C LEU A 296 -4.91 -20.44 -9.51
N SER A 297 -4.04 -20.55 -10.52
CA SER A 297 -3.79 -21.81 -11.17
C SER A 297 -3.21 -22.84 -10.18
N PRO A 298 -3.34 -24.16 -10.44
CA PRO A 298 -2.76 -25.18 -9.55
C PRO A 298 -1.27 -24.98 -9.27
N GLY A 299 -0.50 -24.51 -10.27
CA GLY A 299 0.92 -24.21 -10.11
C GLY A 299 1.19 -23.00 -9.20
N GLU A 300 0.41 -21.94 -9.33
CA GLU A 300 0.48 -20.76 -8.46
C GLU A 300 0.04 -21.10 -7.03
N ALA A 301 -1.03 -21.90 -6.88
CA ALA A 301 -1.52 -22.34 -5.58
C ALA A 301 -0.50 -23.17 -4.80
N VAL A 302 0.23 -24.10 -5.46
CA VAL A 302 1.31 -24.86 -4.84
C VAL A 302 2.45 -23.96 -4.39
N LEU A 303 2.81 -22.93 -5.16
CA LEU A 303 3.83 -21.97 -4.79
C LEU A 303 3.36 -21.04 -3.64
N ALA A 304 2.08 -20.68 -3.64
CA ALA A 304 1.50 -19.82 -2.61
C ALA A 304 1.28 -20.57 -1.28
N HIS A 305 0.87 -21.83 -1.28
CA HIS A 305 0.43 -22.56 -0.07
C HIS A 305 1.26 -23.78 0.29
N GLY A 306 2.14 -24.26 -0.61
CA GLY A 306 2.60 -25.62 -0.54
C GLY A 306 1.47 -26.60 -0.94
N ILE A 307 1.66 -27.89 -0.69
CA ILE A 307 0.61 -28.90 -0.92
C ILE A 307 -0.49 -28.66 0.12
N ARG A 308 -1.65 -28.16 -0.30
CA ARG A 308 -2.83 -28.04 0.56
C ARG A 308 -3.27 -29.44 0.99
N LEU A 309 -3.21 -29.73 2.27
CA LEU A 309 -4.09 -30.73 2.86
C LEU A 309 -5.44 -30.01 2.97
N GLU A 310 -6.49 -30.59 2.39
CA GLU A 310 -7.84 -30.04 2.32
C GLU A 310 -8.31 -29.57 3.71
N ASP A 311 -8.22 -28.29 3.97
CA ASP A 311 -8.88 -27.66 5.11
C ASP A 311 -10.31 -27.36 4.70
N GLY A 312 -11.25 -27.85 5.52
CA GLY A 312 -12.68 -27.92 5.24
C GLY A 312 -13.28 -26.61 4.72
N GLU A 313 -14.26 -26.76 3.86
CA GLU A 313 -15.09 -25.69 3.29
C GLU A 313 -15.64 -24.78 4.41
N HIS A 314 -14.99 -23.63 4.64
CA HIS A 314 -15.62 -22.54 5.36
C HIS A 314 -16.66 -21.91 4.44
N ARG A 315 -17.90 -22.38 4.55
CA ARG A 315 -19.07 -21.74 3.91
C ARG A 315 -19.40 -20.46 4.67
N TRP A 316 -18.90 -19.33 4.16
CA TRP A 316 -19.38 -18.02 4.58
C TRP A 316 -20.83 -17.85 4.08
N ASN A 317 -21.67 -17.24 4.93
CA ASN A 317 -23.07 -17.04 4.62
C ASN A 317 -23.22 -16.15 3.35
N PRO A 318 -23.91 -16.59 2.27
CA PRO A 318 -23.96 -15.88 1.00
C PRO A 318 -24.77 -14.58 0.99
N THR A 319 -25.23 -14.12 2.15
CA THR A 319 -26.27 -13.10 2.25
C THR A 319 -25.81 -11.64 2.23
N THR A 320 -24.50 -11.33 2.33
CA THR A 320 -24.08 -9.94 2.55
C THR A 320 -23.68 -9.20 1.27
N ALA A 321 -22.79 -9.73 0.47
CA ALA A 321 -22.36 -9.12 -0.81
C ALA A 321 -22.03 -10.21 -1.81
N PRO A 322 -22.40 -10.06 -3.11
CA PRO A 322 -22.10 -11.08 -4.10
C PRO A 322 -20.59 -11.30 -4.23
N GLU A 323 -20.18 -12.57 -4.32
CA GLU A 323 -18.82 -12.99 -4.64
C GLU A 323 -18.79 -13.64 -6.01
N PHE A 324 -17.82 -13.28 -6.80
CA PHE A 324 -17.55 -13.92 -8.08
C PHE A 324 -16.05 -14.18 -8.24
N ARG A 325 -15.74 -15.28 -8.95
CA ARG A 325 -14.38 -15.79 -9.07
C ARG A 325 -14.03 -16.02 -10.54
N ALA A 326 -12.79 -15.73 -10.91
CA ALA A 326 -12.24 -16.03 -12.24
C ALA A 326 -10.71 -16.07 -12.18
N PRO A 327 -10.04 -16.71 -13.16
CA PRO A 327 -8.58 -16.81 -13.13
C PRO A 327 -7.85 -15.50 -13.46
N ASP A 328 -8.52 -14.54 -14.07
CA ASP A 328 -7.93 -13.30 -14.56
C ASP A 328 -8.91 -12.13 -14.59
N GLY A 329 -8.41 -10.95 -14.96
CA GLY A 329 -9.21 -9.73 -15.02
C GLY A 329 -10.30 -9.73 -16.09
N ASP A 330 -10.12 -10.44 -17.19
CA ASP A 330 -11.12 -10.53 -18.24
C ASP A 330 -12.32 -11.37 -17.77
N GLY A 331 -12.06 -12.51 -17.16
CA GLY A 331 -13.10 -13.34 -16.55
C GLY A 331 -13.83 -12.65 -15.40
N LEU A 332 -13.11 -11.87 -14.57
CA LEU A 332 -13.72 -11.06 -13.52
C LEU A 332 -14.61 -9.96 -14.11
N ALA A 333 -14.16 -9.27 -15.16
CA ALA A 333 -14.94 -8.26 -15.85
C ALA A 333 -16.24 -8.82 -16.42
N ASP A 334 -16.18 -9.99 -17.07
CA ASP A 334 -17.37 -10.65 -17.65
C ASP A 334 -18.38 -11.06 -16.59
N LYS A 335 -17.91 -11.54 -15.43
CA LYS A 335 -18.81 -11.90 -14.32
C LYS A 335 -19.43 -10.66 -13.66
N LEU A 336 -18.67 -9.57 -13.50
CA LEU A 336 -19.20 -8.33 -12.94
C LEU A 336 -20.27 -7.72 -13.85
N ARG A 337 -20.10 -7.72 -15.19
CA ARG A 337 -21.13 -7.28 -16.14
C ARG A 337 -22.43 -8.06 -16.01
N LYS A 338 -22.35 -9.37 -15.80
CA LYS A 338 -23.55 -10.23 -15.60
C LYS A 338 -24.30 -9.94 -14.31
N LEU A 339 -23.65 -9.38 -13.30
CA LEU A 339 -24.29 -8.98 -12.04
C LEU A 339 -25.08 -7.68 -12.15
N ASP A 340 -24.81 -6.87 -13.19
CA ASP A 340 -25.47 -5.57 -13.48
C ASP A 340 -25.52 -4.62 -12.25
N ILE A 341 -24.50 -4.68 -11.40
CA ILE A 341 -24.42 -3.87 -10.17
C ILE A 341 -23.64 -2.58 -10.34
N ILE A 342 -22.94 -2.44 -11.46
CA ILE A 342 -22.17 -1.26 -11.85
C ILE A 342 -22.02 -1.20 -13.37
N SER A 343 -22.13 0.01 -13.93
CA SER A 343 -21.89 0.26 -15.35
C SER A 343 -20.39 0.37 -15.64
N PHE A 344 -19.89 -0.33 -16.67
CA PHE A 344 -18.52 -0.16 -17.20
C PHE A 344 -18.34 -0.78 -18.59
#